data_33aeb452c0f2398932b7705744da9d93
#
_entry.id   33aeb452c0f2398932b7705744da9d93
#
_cell.length_a   1.000
_cell.length_b   1.000
_cell.length_c   1.000
_cell.angle_alpha   90.00
_cell.angle_beta   90.00
_cell.angle_gamma   90.00
#
_symmetry.space_group_name_H-M   'P 1'
#
loop_
_entity.id
_entity.type
_entity.pdbx_description
1 polymer ?
#
loop_
_entity_poly.entity_id
_entity_poly.type
_entity_poly.pdbx_seq_one_letter_code
_entity_poly.pdbx_strand_id
1 'polypeptide(L)'
;MRLQFGAPEAGLAYPDRPTAFGLVFDDGRLACVRVDRGDRSYCDLPGGAIDGDETEAEALIREFLEETGLTVRPTERIAEAAQYFRRSDGRPLNNVGGFWTAEALSHDPGAKVEADHQLVWLDPHAALNALRHDAHAWAVAVWLRRRV
;
A
#
# COMPACT_ATOMS: atom_id res chain seq x y z
N MET A 1 18.57 0.29 8.66
CA MET A 1 18.63 1.33 7.62
C MET A 1 17.31 1.36 6.84
N ARG A 2 16.80 2.53 6.61
CA ARG A 2 15.55 2.72 5.87
C ARG A 2 15.88 3.21 4.46
N LEU A 3 15.31 2.54 3.45
CA LEU A 3 15.44 3.00 2.06
C LEU A 3 14.51 4.17 1.77
N GLN A 4 14.97 5.08 0.95
CA GLN A 4 14.19 6.23 0.50
C GLN A 4 13.96 6.13 -1.01
N PHE A 5 12.71 6.12 -1.42
CA PHE A 5 12.31 6.10 -2.84
C PHE A 5 11.72 7.45 -3.25
N GLY A 6 11.70 7.67 -4.56
CA GLY A 6 11.19 8.90 -5.15
C GLY A 6 12.23 10.01 -5.19
N ALA A 7 11.96 11.00 -6.01
CA ALA A 7 12.83 12.16 -6.19
C ALA A 7 12.08 13.42 -5.72
N PRO A 8 12.54 14.07 -4.65
CA PRO A 8 11.91 15.30 -4.19
C PRO A 8 12.21 16.44 -5.14
N GLU A 9 11.23 17.30 -5.37
CA GLU A 9 11.46 18.54 -6.12
C GLU A 9 12.24 19.54 -5.27
N ALA A 10 13.22 20.21 -5.86
CA ALA A 10 14.01 21.23 -5.18
C ALA A 10 13.10 22.35 -4.67
N GLY A 11 13.35 22.79 -3.43
CA GLY A 11 12.62 23.89 -2.82
C GLY A 11 11.29 23.49 -2.18
N LEU A 12 10.87 22.21 -2.26
CA LEU A 12 9.66 21.74 -1.61
C LEU A 12 9.99 20.88 -0.40
N ALA A 13 9.25 21.08 0.69
CA ALA A 13 9.32 20.22 1.86
C ALA A 13 8.37 19.03 1.67
N TYR A 14 8.85 17.83 1.99
CA TYR A 14 8.09 16.59 1.94
C TYR A 14 7.96 16.05 3.37
N PRO A 15 6.97 16.52 4.14
CA PRO A 15 6.84 16.06 5.53
C PRO A 15 6.57 14.56 5.59
N ASP A 16 7.12 13.92 6.62
CA ASP A 16 6.91 12.50 6.87
C ASP A 16 5.46 12.25 7.27
N ARG A 17 4.86 11.22 6.68
CA ARG A 17 3.55 10.73 7.03
C ARG A 17 3.67 9.25 7.38
N PRO A 18 3.44 8.84 8.64
CA PRO A 18 3.48 7.43 9.00
C PRO A 18 2.41 6.62 8.25
N THR A 19 2.81 5.49 7.70
CA THR A 19 1.93 4.63 6.90
C THR A 19 2.18 3.16 7.17
N ALA A 20 1.20 2.32 6.78
CA ALA A 20 1.35 0.88 6.72
C ALA A 20 0.67 0.35 5.46
N PHE A 21 1.34 -0.54 4.75
CA PHE A 21 0.82 -1.18 3.54
C PHE A 21 0.97 -2.69 3.65
N GLY A 22 0.10 -3.43 2.97
CA GLY A 22 0.06 -4.88 3.13
C GLY A 22 0.12 -5.67 1.84
N LEU A 23 0.71 -6.86 1.96
CA LEU A 23 0.75 -7.86 0.91
C LEU A 23 -0.14 -9.02 1.33
N VAL A 24 -1.26 -9.17 0.62
CA VAL A 24 -2.23 -10.25 0.82
C VAL A 24 -2.29 -11.07 -0.46
N PHE A 25 -2.12 -12.37 -0.32
CA PHE A 25 -2.15 -13.28 -1.46
C PHE A 25 -3.34 -14.22 -1.35
N ASP A 26 -4.00 -14.47 -2.48
CA ASP A 26 -5.03 -15.47 -2.61
C ASP A 26 -4.85 -16.18 -3.96
N ASP A 27 -4.73 -17.50 -3.90
CA ASP A 27 -4.48 -18.34 -5.09
C ASP A 27 -3.28 -17.82 -5.90
N GLY A 28 -2.21 -17.42 -5.19
CA GLY A 28 -0.98 -16.94 -5.80
C GLY A 28 -1.02 -15.53 -6.37
N ARG A 29 -2.15 -14.83 -6.24
CA ARG A 29 -2.31 -13.45 -6.71
C ARG A 29 -2.28 -12.47 -5.56
N LEU A 30 -1.74 -11.29 -5.85
CA LEU A 30 -1.56 -10.21 -4.89
C LEU A 30 -2.74 -9.24 -4.93
N ALA A 31 -3.29 -8.93 -3.77
CA ALA A 31 -4.31 -7.89 -3.64
C ALA A 31 -3.70 -6.51 -3.87
N CYS A 32 -4.23 -5.79 -4.83
CA CYS A 32 -3.87 -4.40 -5.11
C CYS A 32 -5.13 -3.55 -5.17
N VAL A 33 -4.99 -2.26 -5.03
CA VAL A 33 -6.09 -1.33 -5.27
C VAL A 33 -5.79 -0.53 -6.53
N ARG A 34 -6.78 -0.52 -7.43
CA ARG A 34 -6.79 0.43 -8.54
C ARG A 34 -7.51 1.67 -8.07
N VAL A 35 -6.84 2.81 -8.19
CA VAL A 35 -7.40 4.09 -7.82
C VAL A 35 -7.71 4.85 -9.10
N ASP A 36 -8.97 5.27 -9.25
CA ASP A 36 -9.44 6.01 -10.42
C ASP A 36 -9.70 7.46 -10.03
N ARG A 37 -8.95 8.38 -10.63
CA ARG A 37 -9.06 9.82 -10.39
C ARG A 37 -9.59 10.57 -11.60
N GLY A 38 -10.37 9.91 -12.45
CA GLY A 38 -10.96 10.50 -13.63
C GLY A 38 -10.01 10.52 -14.83
N ASP A 39 -9.07 11.46 -14.84
CA ASP A 39 -8.11 11.63 -15.93
C ASP A 39 -6.94 10.64 -15.88
N ARG A 40 -6.74 9.96 -14.76
CA ARG A 40 -5.70 8.95 -14.59
C ARG A 40 -6.12 7.89 -13.60
N SER A 41 -5.53 6.71 -13.76
CA SER A 41 -5.66 5.62 -12.79
C SER A 41 -4.29 5.03 -12.49
N TYR A 42 -4.18 4.43 -11.31
CA TYR A 42 -2.94 3.81 -10.88
C TYR A 42 -3.24 2.68 -9.90
N CYS A 43 -2.23 1.84 -9.63
CA CYS A 43 -2.34 0.76 -8.65
C CYS A 43 -1.40 1.01 -7.47
N ASP A 44 -1.89 0.71 -6.27
CA ASP A 44 -1.13 0.74 -5.03
C ASP A 44 -1.34 -0.57 -4.27
N LEU A 45 -0.43 -0.89 -3.36
CA LEU A 45 -0.76 -1.86 -2.32
C LEU A 45 -1.83 -1.25 -1.42
N PRO A 46 -2.77 -2.06 -0.89
CA PRO A 46 -3.72 -1.53 0.08
C PRO A 46 -3.02 -1.10 1.37
N GLY A 47 -3.52 -0.03 1.96
CA GLY A 47 -2.95 0.56 3.16
C GLY A 47 -3.04 2.07 3.10
N GLY A 48 -2.40 2.74 4.02
CA GLY A 48 -2.42 4.19 4.07
C GLY A 48 -1.88 4.75 5.38
N ALA A 49 -2.31 5.96 5.70
CA ALA A 49 -1.83 6.69 6.86
C ALA A 49 -2.31 6.06 8.17
N ILE A 50 -1.44 6.12 9.17
CA ILE A 50 -1.77 5.75 10.53
C ILE A 50 -2.54 6.90 11.17
N ASP A 51 -3.72 6.59 11.75
CA ASP A 51 -4.54 7.60 12.41
C ASP A 51 -4.28 7.57 13.93
N GLY A 52 -4.01 8.75 14.50
CA GLY A 52 -3.87 8.91 15.95
C GLY A 52 -2.89 7.90 16.56
N ASP A 53 -3.40 7.12 17.53
CA ASP A 53 -2.59 6.17 18.29
C ASP A 53 -2.58 4.76 17.71
N GLU A 54 -3.09 4.57 16.48
CA GLU A 54 -3.07 3.26 15.84
C GLU A 54 -1.64 2.74 15.73
N THR A 55 -1.50 1.42 15.89
CA THR A 55 -0.29 0.72 15.44
C THR A 55 -0.33 0.57 13.93
N GLU A 56 0.79 0.22 13.32
CA GLU A 56 0.82 -0.12 11.88
C GLU A 56 -0.18 -1.23 11.56
N ALA A 57 -0.23 -2.28 12.39
CA ALA A 57 -1.14 -3.40 12.17
C ALA A 57 -2.62 -2.97 12.23
N GLU A 58 -2.97 -2.12 13.21
CA GLU A 58 -4.33 -1.60 13.33
C GLU A 58 -4.73 -0.73 12.14
N ALA A 59 -3.84 0.16 11.72
CA ALA A 59 -4.06 0.99 10.53
C ALA A 59 -4.25 0.13 9.28
N LEU A 60 -3.45 -0.92 9.14
CA LEU A 60 -3.53 -1.83 8.01
C LEU A 60 -4.89 -2.53 7.94
N ILE A 61 -5.38 -3.03 9.08
CA ILE A 61 -6.69 -3.69 9.16
C ILE A 61 -7.79 -2.71 8.72
N ARG A 62 -7.77 -1.50 9.24
CA ARG A 62 -8.77 -0.47 8.93
C ARG A 62 -8.71 -0.10 7.45
N GLU A 63 -7.52 0.19 6.92
CA GLU A 63 -7.36 0.61 5.52
C GLU A 63 -7.78 -0.49 4.53
N PHE A 64 -7.43 -1.75 4.80
CA PHE A 64 -7.87 -2.86 3.95
C PHE A 64 -9.39 -2.94 3.86
N LEU A 65 -10.06 -2.80 4.99
CA LEU A 65 -11.53 -2.85 5.01
C LEU A 65 -12.12 -1.67 4.22
N GLU A 66 -11.62 -0.46 4.46
CA GLU A 66 -12.11 0.76 3.81
C GLU A 66 -11.90 0.75 2.28
N GLU A 67 -10.75 0.26 1.84
CA GLU A 67 -10.37 0.30 0.43
C GLU A 67 -10.83 -0.91 -0.38
N THR A 68 -10.92 -2.08 0.25
CA THR A 68 -11.16 -3.33 -0.47
C THR A 68 -12.34 -4.15 0.03
N GLY A 69 -12.81 -3.91 1.24
CA GLY A 69 -13.79 -4.76 1.90
C GLY A 69 -13.21 -6.04 2.49
N LEU A 70 -11.88 -6.21 2.43
CA LEU A 70 -11.22 -7.37 3.03
C LEU A 70 -10.97 -7.14 4.50
N THR A 71 -11.32 -8.14 5.33
CA THR A 71 -10.85 -8.23 6.71
C THR A 71 -9.58 -9.06 6.69
N VAL A 72 -8.49 -8.49 7.19
CA VAL A 72 -7.18 -9.12 7.14
C VAL A 72 -6.59 -9.30 8.52
N ARG A 73 -5.69 -10.27 8.64
CA ARG A 73 -4.89 -10.50 9.83
C ARG A 73 -3.42 -10.29 9.48
N PRO A 74 -2.80 -9.20 9.95
CA PRO A 74 -1.36 -8.98 9.74
C PRO A 74 -0.54 -10.11 10.35
N THR A 75 0.48 -10.56 9.62
CA THR A 75 1.31 -11.69 10.06
C THR A 75 2.75 -11.30 10.34
N GLU A 76 3.42 -10.61 9.42
CA GLU A 76 4.83 -10.28 9.58
C GLU A 76 5.15 -8.93 8.94
N ARG A 77 5.95 -8.11 9.61
CA ARG A 77 6.51 -6.89 9.05
C ARG A 77 7.76 -7.25 8.30
N ILE A 78 7.71 -7.21 6.96
CA ILE A 78 8.80 -7.74 6.12
C ILE A 78 9.76 -6.67 5.62
N ALA A 79 9.36 -5.41 5.64
CA ALA A 79 10.17 -4.33 5.08
C ALA A 79 9.76 -2.99 5.66
N GLU A 80 10.65 -2.00 5.54
CA GLU A 80 10.41 -0.62 5.91
C GLU A 80 11.03 0.28 4.85
N ALA A 81 10.29 1.29 4.42
CA ALA A 81 10.80 2.24 3.44
C ALA A 81 10.06 3.57 3.52
N ALA A 82 10.62 4.56 2.86
CA ALA A 82 10.00 5.86 2.68
C ALA A 82 9.84 6.14 1.19
N GLN A 83 8.78 6.87 0.83
CA GLN A 83 8.42 7.19 -0.55
C GLN A 83 8.01 8.64 -0.65
N TYR A 84 8.80 9.45 -1.35
CA TYR A 84 8.39 10.81 -1.73
C TYR A 84 7.36 10.73 -2.84
N PHE A 85 6.27 11.50 -2.70
CA PHE A 85 5.26 11.59 -3.75
C PHE A 85 4.41 12.85 -3.58
N ARG A 86 3.63 13.16 -4.60
CA ARG A 86 2.61 14.20 -4.55
C ARG A 86 1.24 13.55 -4.39
N ARG A 87 0.45 14.00 -3.42
CA ARG A 87 -0.95 13.60 -3.30
C ARG A 87 -1.76 14.10 -4.48
N SER A 88 -2.97 13.56 -4.64
CA SER A 88 -3.89 14.01 -5.69
C SER A 88 -4.24 15.50 -5.59
N ASP A 89 -4.17 16.08 -4.39
CA ASP A 89 -4.36 17.52 -4.16
C ASP A 89 -3.08 18.34 -4.39
N GLY A 90 -1.99 17.71 -4.83
CA GLY A 90 -0.71 18.35 -5.12
C GLY A 90 0.24 18.48 -3.95
N ARG A 91 -0.17 18.13 -2.72
CA ARG A 91 0.70 18.26 -1.55
C ARG A 91 1.85 17.25 -1.59
N PRO A 92 3.10 17.71 -1.39
CA PRO A 92 4.23 16.80 -1.28
C PRO A 92 4.23 16.11 0.09
N LEU A 93 4.49 14.81 0.10
CA LEU A 93 4.54 13.98 1.31
C LEU A 93 5.64 12.94 1.18
N ASN A 94 6.12 12.47 2.32
CA ASN A 94 7.02 11.33 2.41
C ASN A 94 6.30 10.24 3.21
N ASN A 95 5.79 9.21 2.56
CA ASN A 95 5.19 8.08 3.26
C ASN A 95 6.28 7.23 3.88
N VAL A 96 6.24 7.08 5.21
CA VAL A 96 7.25 6.35 5.95
C VAL A 96 6.58 5.26 6.77
N GLY A 97 6.93 4.01 6.52
CA GLY A 97 6.36 2.94 7.33
C GLY A 97 6.70 1.54 6.86
N GLY A 98 6.02 0.60 7.49
CA GLY A 98 6.22 -0.81 7.27
C GLY A 98 5.35 -1.40 6.17
N PHE A 99 5.89 -2.46 5.59
CA PHE A 99 5.16 -3.35 4.69
C PHE A 99 4.99 -4.69 5.39
N TRP A 100 3.75 -5.16 5.42
CA TRP A 100 3.36 -6.35 6.18
C TRP A 100 2.78 -7.40 5.25
N THR A 101 3.07 -8.66 5.52
CA THR A 101 2.24 -9.74 4.98
C THR A 101 1.00 -9.87 5.85
N ALA A 102 -0.12 -10.26 5.26
CA ALA A 102 -1.38 -10.45 5.96
C ALA A 102 -2.19 -11.54 5.29
N GLU A 103 -3.11 -12.13 6.05
CA GLU A 103 -4.04 -13.14 5.55
C GLU A 103 -5.43 -12.54 5.40
N ALA A 104 -6.09 -12.81 4.28
CA ALA A 104 -7.50 -12.44 4.12
C ALA A 104 -8.36 -13.43 4.91
N LEU A 105 -9.17 -12.92 5.82
CA LEU A 105 -10.09 -13.72 6.63
C LEU A 105 -11.48 -13.76 6.03
N SER A 106 -11.94 -12.65 5.45
CA SER A 106 -13.25 -12.54 4.83
C SER A 106 -13.28 -11.37 3.86
N HIS A 107 -14.27 -11.37 2.98
CA HIS A 107 -14.47 -10.29 2.00
C HIS A 107 -15.94 -9.86 2.02
N ASP A 108 -16.16 -8.60 2.38
CA ASP A 108 -17.46 -7.94 2.33
C ASP A 108 -17.37 -6.68 1.48
N PRO A 109 -17.71 -6.78 0.18
CA PRO A 109 -17.66 -5.60 -0.70
C PRO A 109 -18.49 -4.43 -0.20
N GLY A 110 -19.57 -4.70 0.56
CA GLY A 110 -20.40 -3.65 1.12
C GLY A 110 -19.75 -2.85 2.25
N ALA A 111 -18.67 -3.38 2.84
CA ALA A 111 -17.92 -2.67 3.88
C ALA A 111 -16.90 -1.68 3.30
N LYS A 112 -16.65 -1.71 2.00
CA LYS A 112 -15.73 -0.78 1.33
C LYS A 112 -16.37 0.62 1.29
N VAL A 113 -15.61 1.63 1.74
CA VAL A 113 -16.11 3.02 1.79
C VAL A 113 -15.44 3.94 0.78
N GLU A 114 -14.28 3.56 0.24
CA GLU A 114 -13.54 4.36 -0.74
C GLU A 114 -14.09 4.08 -2.15
N ALA A 115 -14.95 4.97 -2.65
CA ALA A 115 -15.67 4.76 -3.91
C ALA A 115 -14.74 4.68 -5.13
N ASP A 116 -13.61 5.38 -5.10
CA ASP A 116 -12.65 5.44 -6.20
C ASP A 116 -11.56 4.35 -6.14
N HIS A 117 -11.63 3.47 -5.14
CA HIS A 117 -10.72 2.34 -4.97
C HIS A 117 -11.42 1.05 -5.41
N GLN A 118 -10.71 0.24 -6.17
CA GLN A 118 -11.19 -1.07 -6.63
C GLN A 118 -10.17 -2.14 -6.32
N LEU A 119 -10.60 -3.20 -5.62
CA LEU A 119 -9.76 -4.38 -5.39
C LEU A 119 -9.49 -5.09 -6.72
N VAL A 120 -8.22 -5.30 -7.01
CA VAL A 120 -7.78 -6.11 -8.16
C VAL A 120 -6.74 -7.11 -7.68
N TRP A 121 -6.77 -8.31 -8.27
CA TRP A 121 -5.82 -9.37 -7.94
C TRP A 121 -4.84 -9.52 -9.08
N LEU A 122 -3.56 -9.31 -8.80
CA LEU A 122 -2.51 -9.32 -9.82
C LEU A 122 -1.53 -10.46 -9.58
N ASP A 123 -1.01 -11.02 -10.68
CA ASP A 123 0.21 -11.81 -10.60
C ASP A 123 1.31 -10.96 -9.95
N PRO A 124 2.05 -11.48 -8.95
CA PRO A 124 3.08 -10.70 -8.27
C PRO A 124 4.12 -10.11 -9.19
N HIS A 125 4.53 -10.82 -10.24
CA HIS A 125 5.49 -10.28 -11.21
C HIS A 125 4.89 -9.14 -12.05
N ALA A 126 3.61 -9.25 -12.41
CA ALA A 126 2.90 -8.17 -13.09
C ALA A 126 2.77 -6.94 -12.18
N ALA A 127 2.59 -7.15 -10.88
CA ALA A 127 2.47 -6.07 -9.91
C ALA A 127 3.74 -5.20 -9.86
N LEU A 128 4.92 -5.76 -10.11
CA LEU A 128 6.18 -5.01 -10.11
C LEU A 128 6.14 -3.84 -11.10
N ASN A 129 5.46 -4.00 -12.22
CA ASN A 129 5.33 -2.94 -13.22
C ASN A 129 4.05 -2.12 -13.09
N ALA A 130 3.03 -2.67 -12.45
CA ALA A 130 1.73 -2.00 -12.31
C ALA A 130 1.68 -1.03 -11.13
N LEU A 131 2.43 -1.31 -10.06
CA LEU A 131 2.40 -0.49 -8.86
C LEU A 131 3.05 0.88 -9.13
N ARG A 132 2.32 1.93 -8.73
CA ARG A 132 2.74 3.31 -8.94
C ARG A 132 4.03 3.66 -8.20
N HIS A 133 4.13 3.25 -6.94
CA HIS A 133 5.25 3.64 -6.09
C HIS A 133 6.37 2.60 -6.10
N ASP A 134 7.59 3.07 -6.28
CA ASP A 134 8.77 2.20 -6.27
C ASP A 134 8.92 1.46 -4.94
N ALA A 135 8.57 2.10 -3.81
CA ALA A 135 8.60 1.44 -2.51
C ALA A 135 7.66 0.23 -2.45
N HIS A 136 6.47 0.34 -3.06
CA HIS A 136 5.52 -0.76 -3.12
C HIS A 136 6.06 -1.91 -3.98
N ALA A 137 6.58 -1.59 -5.16
CA ALA A 137 7.19 -2.60 -6.03
C ALA A 137 8.37 -3.29 -5.35
N TRP A 138 9.20 -2.52 -4.66
CA TRP A 138 10.33 -3.07 -3.90
C TRP A 138 9.86 -4.04 -2.81
N ALA A 139 8.80 -3.70 -2.08
CA ALA A 139 8.25 -4.59 -1.05
C ALA A 139 7.79 -5.93 -1.64
N VAL A 140 7.15 -5.89 -2.81
CA VAL A 140 6.76 -7.11 -3.53
C VAL A 140 8.01 -7.91 -3.94
N ALA A 141 9.05 -7.25 -4.42
CA ALA A 141 10.31 -7.90 -4.77
C ALA A 141 10.97 -8.55 -3.55
N VAL A 142 10.95 -7.89 -2.39
CA VAL A 142 11.46 -8.46 -1.14
C VAL A 142 10.71 -9.74 -0.80
N TRP A 143 9.38 -9.71 -0.90
CA TRP A 143 8.55 -10.90 -0.65
C TRP A 143 8.88 -12.03 -1.62
N LEU A 144 8.96 -11.71 -2.92
CA LEU A 144 9.30 -12.72 -3.95
C LEU A 144 10.66 -13.37 -3.67
N ARG A 145 11.63 -12.58 -3.27
CA ARG A 145 12.97 -13.07 -2.94
C ARG A 145 12.95 -14.04 -1.77
N ARG A 146 12.11 -13.79 -0.77
CA ARG A 146 12.01 -14.64 0.41
C ARG A 146 11.32 -15.98 0.12
N ARG A 147 10.59 -16.08 -0.99
CA ARG A 147 9.88 -17.31 -1.38
C ARG A 147 10.77 -18.32 -2.08
N VAL A 148 11.97 -17.94 -2.45
CA VAL A 148 12.92 -18.81 -3.17
C VAL A 148 13.67 -19.72 -2.20
#